data_f444b7dfe4ec88ffeaf69920146b5ba4
#
_entry.id   f444b7dfe4ec88ffeaf69920146b5ba4
#
_cell.length_a   1.000
_cell.length_b   1.000
_cell.length_c   1.000
_cell.angle_alpha   90.00
_cell.angle_beta   90.00
_cell.angle_gamma   90.00
#
_symmetry.space_group_name_H-M   'P 1'
#
loop_
_entity.id
_entity.type
_entity.pdbx_description
1 polymer ?
#
loop_
_entity_poly.entity_id
_entity_poly.type
_entity_poly.pdbx_seq_one_letter_code
_entity_poly.pdbx_strand_id
1 'polypeptide(L)'
;MHVMMLAMDYPPAVFAGIGVHAHGLAKALSALGADVDVFVVPHAETIASAKYRMEVDGRITVYRFEFDHEDTEAYRSRNLPTRRELRNIIWNVSTANVLKPILDIALAKDYDVIHTHDYFNVIVAEAVRAAKGIPIVNTAHAHGTGGLRLHYHLRHYACLSADANIAVSRHLAEELSAEPDLAARGFEVIGNGVSRSEGEKPEHASDIAFVGRLVESKGCGALLRAFALLAARGGLPSDCRLFMVGDGPEREKLQRFAREEKLESRVVFTGHVSNAEARSVMRRARLLAAPSRHEAFGLVALEAMAEGTCVIASNTSGFTDFMKDGENGLLVAPDSAEELRGAILKLFKDDALRRTLEKKGFETASRYDWKEIARRTMAVYERCTAKK
;
A
#
# COMPACT_ATOMS: atom_id res chain seq x y z
N MET A 1 -2.08 -22.40 -14.24
CA MET A 1 -2.87 -21.15 -14.41
C MET A 1 -1.91 -20.04 -14.85
N HIS A 2 -2.27 -19.32 -15.90
CA HIS A 2 -1.50 -18.21 -16.43
C HIS A 2 -2.24 -16.89 -16.15
N VAL A 3 -1.65 -16.03 -15.33
CA VAL A 3 -2.27 -14.79 -14.85
C VAL A 3 -1.67 -13.60 -15.57
N MET A 4 -2.53 -12.77 -16.18
CA MET A 4 -2.17 -11.46 -16.67
C MET A 4 -2.41 -10.43 -15.56
N MET A 5 -1.37 -9.90 -14.94
CA MET A 5 -1.47 -8.91 -13.86
C MET A 5 -1.16 -7.52 -14.39
N LEU A 6 -2.08 -6.57 -14.19
CA LEU A 6 -1.90 -5.17 -14.58
C LEU A 6 -1.57 -4.33 -13.34
N ALA A 7 -0.38 -3.76 -13.28
CA ALA A 7 0.13 -2.99 -12.16
C ALA A 7 0.53 -1.57 -12.57
N MET A 8 0.35 -0.61 -11.67
CA MET A 8 0.81 0.78 -11.86
C MET A 8 2.29 0.93 -11.53
N ASP A 9 2.74 0.25 -10.49
CA ASP A 9 4.12 0.23 -10.03
C ASP A 9 4.52 -1.18 -9.59
N TYR A 10 5.80 -1.48 -9.70
CA TYR A 10 6.39 -2.78 -9.38
C TYR A 10 7.89 -2.59 -9.13
N PRO A 11 8.53 -3.32 -8.20
CA PRO A 11 9.96 -3.17 -7.94
C PRO A 11 10.83 -3.20 -9.21
N PRO A 12 11.97 -2.42 -9.25
CA PRO A 12 12.54 -1.66 -8.14
C PRO A 12 11.84 -0.32 -7.85
N ALA A 13 10.98 0.20 -8.72
CA ALA A 13 10.27 1.45 -8.54
C ALA A 13 8.88 1.19 -7.92
N VAL A 14 8.76 1.36 -6.61
CA VAL A 14 7.49 1.24 -5.87
C VAL A 14 7.19 2.56 -5.17
N PHE A 15 6.05 3.15 -5.49
CA PHE A 15 5.63 4.45 -4.94
C PHE A 15 4.49 4.33 -3.92
N ALA A 16 3.80 3.18 -3.88
CA ALA A 16 2.64 2.96 -3.02
C ALA A 16 2.50 1.49 -2.59
N GLY A 17 1.65 1.24 -1.59
CA GLY A 17 1.34 -0.10 -1.10
C GLY A 17 0.78 -1.05 -2.16
N ILE A 18 0.18 -0.52 -3.24
CA ILE A 18 -0.34 -1.30 -4.37
C ILE A 18 0.78 -2.09 -5.06
N GLY A 19 1.92 -1.44 -5.34
CA GLY A 19 3.07 -2.10 -5.96
C GLY A 19 3.71 -3.15 -5.05
N VAL A 20 3.76 -2.89 -3.74
CA VAL A 20 4.18 -3.90 -2.75
C VAL A 20 3.25 -5.11 -2.79
N HIS A 21 1.94 -4.87 -2.84
CA HIS A 21 0.93 -5.92 -2.93
C HIS A 21 1.07 -6.73 -4.23
N ALA A 22 1.10 -6.06 -5.39
CA ALA A 22 1.22 -6.73 -6.69
C ALA A 22 2.48 -7.62 -6.76
N HIS A 23 3.61 -7.12 -6.25
CA HIS A 23 4.86 -7.88 -6.20
C HIS A 23 4.77 -9.10 -5.28
N GLY A 24 4.30 -8.92 -4.05
CA GLY A 24 4.15 -10.00 -3.08
C GLY A 24 3.19 -11.07 -3.58
N LEU A 25 2.07 -10.67 -4.16
CA LEU A 25 1.08 -11.59 -4.72
C LEU A 25 1.63 -12.35 -5.93
N ALA A 26 2.31 -11.67 -6.87
CA ALA A 26 2.90 -12.33 -8.04
C ALA A 26 3.92 -13.41 -7.62
N LYS A 27 4.80 -13.10 -6.66
CA LYS A 27 5.76 -14.09 -6.11
C LYS A 27 5.06 -15.26 -5.44
N ALA A 28 4.03 -15.01 -4.67
CA ALA A 28 3.31 -16.07 -3.98
C ALA A 28 2.49 -16.95 -4.93
N LEU A 29 1.86 -16.37 -5.95
CA LEU A 29 1.18 -17.12 -7.01
C LEU A 29 2.17 -17.98 -7.81
N SER A 30 3.33 -17.43 -8.16
CA SER A 30 4.41 -18.17 -8.81
C SER A 30 4.89 -19.35 -7.98
N ALA A 31 5.04 -19.17 -6.66
CA ALA A 31 5.42 -20.23 -5.73
C ALA A 31 4.34 -21.33 -5.60
N LEU A 32 3.06 -21.01 -5.92
CA LEU A 32 1.96 -21.98 -6.03
C LEU A 32 1.87 -22.63 -7.41
N GLY A 33 2.79 -22.33 -8.33
CA GLY A 33 2.88 -22.94 -9.66
C GLY A 33 2.16 -22.17 -10.77
N ALA A 34 1.66 -20.97 -10.52
CA ALA A 34 1.10 -20.13 -11.57
C ALA A 34 2.21 -19.43 -12.39
N ASP A 35 1.97 -19.26 -13.69
CA ASP A 35 2.75 -18.35 -14.52
C ASP A 35 2.11 -16.96 -14.41
N VAL A 36 2.90 -15.92 -14.17
CA VAL A 36 2.40 -14.55 -13.94
C VAL A 36 3.11 -13.57 -14.85
N ASP A 37 2.37 -12.97 -15.75
CA ASP A 37 2.86 -11.87 -16.57
C ASP A 37 2.41 -10.54 -15.98
N VAL A 38 3.36 -9.74 -15.51
CA VAL A 38 3.09 -8.44 -14.89
C VAL A 38 3.35 -7.32 -15.89
N PHE A 39 2.32 -6.58 -16.23
CA PHE A 39 2.41 -5.41 -17.11
C PHE A 39 2.47 -4.15 -16.24
N VAL A 40 3.63 -3.52 -16.20
CA VAL A 40 3.86 -2.30 -15.40
C VAL A 40 3.68 -1.08 -16.27
N VAL A 41 2.51 -0.46 -16.15
CA VAL A 41 2.19 0.78 -16.87
C VAL A 41 2.24 1.93 -15.89
N PRO A 42 3.27 2.77 -15.93
CA PRO A 42 3.42 3.84 -14.98
C PRO A 42 2.29 4.85 -15.08
N HIS A 43 1.78 5.28 -13.94
CA HIS A 43 0.68 6.24 -13.84
C HIS A 43 1.15 7.61 -13.29
N ALA A 44 2.44 7.79 -13.08
CA ALA A 44 2.96 9.06 -12.59
C ALA A 44 2.73 10.19 -13.63
N GLU A 45 3.19 11.39 -13.35
CA GLU A 45 3.10 12.56 -14.24
C GLU A 45 4.01 12.42 -15.49
N THR A 46 4.09 11.20 -16.04
CA THR A 46 4.93 10.82 -17.20
C THR A 46 4.11 10.01 -18.18
N ILE A 47 4.38 10.21 -19.47
CA ILE A 47 3.73 9.48 -20.55
C ILE A 47 4.47 8.15 -20.74
N ALA A 48 3.74 7.04 -20.68
CA ALA A 48 4.28 5.74 -21.05
C ALA A 48 4.43 5.65 -22.57
N SER A 49 5.58 5.14 -23.02
CA SER A 49 5.82 4.86 -24.44
C SER A 49 5.35 3.45 -24.80
N ALA A 50 5.24 3.18 -26.11
CA ALA A 50 4.98 1.82 -26.61
C ALA A 50 6.17 0.86 -26.41
N LYS A 51 7.36 1.39 -26.04
CA LYS A 51 8.55 0.58 -25.77
C LYS A 51 8.47 0.00 -24.37
N TYR A 52 8.92 -1.24 -24.22
CA TYR A 52 9.00 -1.91 -22.94
C TYR A 52 10.24 -2.76 -22.85
N ARG A 53 10.69 -3.02 -21.63
CA ARG A 53 11.70 -4.03 -21.28
C ARG A 53 11.01 -5.23 -20.69
N MET A 54 11.57 -6.39 -20.94
CA MET A 54 11.11 -7.66 -20.39
C MET A 54 12.13 -8.20 -19.41
N GLU A 55 11.69 -8.56 -18.22
CA GLU A 55 12.48 -9.16 -17.15
C GLU A 55 11.81 -10.50 -16.78
N VAL A 56 12.60 -11.55 -16.56
CA VAL A 56 12.08 -12.88 -16.17
C VAL A 56 12.67 -13.30 -14.84
N ASP A 57 11.81 -13.65 -13.89
CA ASP A 57 12.17 -14.19 -12.58
C ASP A 57 11.34 -15.47 -12.34
N GLY A 58 11.92 -16.61 -12.68
CA GLY A 58 11.25 -17.91 -12.59
C GLY A 58 10.00 -17.97 -13.48
N ARG A 59 8.84 -18.08 -12.87
CA ARG A 59 7.51 -18.08 -13.53
C ARG A 59 6.88 -16.70 -13.66
N ILE A 60 7.61 -15.64 -13.30
CA ILE A 60 7.13 -14.26 -13.41
C ILE A 60 7.83 -13.61 -14.60
N THR A 61 7.07 -13.07 -15.54
CA THR A 61 7.58 -12.21 -16.61
C THR A 61 7.07 -10.79 -16.39
N VAL A 62 7.97 -9.82 -16.27
CA VAL A 62 7.61 -8.41 -16.06
C VAL A 62 7.82 -7.65 -17.37
N TYR A 63 6.76 -7.08 -17.90
CA TYR A 63 6.77 -6.15 -19.03
C TYR A 63 6.73 -4.74 -18.50
N ARG A 64 7.87 -4.05 -18.52
CA ARG A 64 8.00 -2.70 -17.96
C ARG A 64 8.01 -1.68 -19.07
N PHE A 65 6.92 -0.93 -19.20
CA PHE A 65 6.81 0.14 -20.19
C PHE A 65 7.70 1.32 -19.81
N GLU A 66 8.40 1.86 -20.81
CA GLU A 66 9.32 2.98 -20.64
C GLU A 66 8.57 4.31 -20.57
N PHE A 67 9.22 5.33 -20.02
CA PHE A 67 8.70 6.69 -20.04
C PHE A 67 9.12 7.40 -21.32
N ASP A 68 8.20 8.17 -21.88
CA ASP A 68 8.53 9.15 -22.91
C ASP A 68 8.75 10.51 -22.24
N HIS A 69 10.02 10.91 -22.15
CA HIS A 69 10.40 12.17 -21.53
C HIS A 69 10.08 13.37 -22.43
N GLU A 70 10.28 13.25 -23.73
CA GLU A 70 10.06 14.35 -24.69
C GLU A 70 8.58 14.70 -24.77
N ASP A 71 7.73 13.71 -24.97
CA ASP A 71 6.29 13.89 -24.99
C ASP A 71 5.77 14.40 -23.64
N THR A 72 6.30 13.89 -22.54
CA THR A 72 5.91 14.35 -21.20
C THR A 72 6.23 15.82 -20.98
N GLU A 73 7.41 16.28 -21.37
CA GLU A 73 7.80 17.70 -21.28
C GLU A 73 6.99 18.57 -22.23
N ALA A 74 6.72 18.10 -23.45
CA ALA A 74 5.88 18.81 -24.41
C ALA A 74 4.45 19.07 -23.87
N TYR A 75 3.88 18.12 -23.12
CA TYR A 75 2.59 18.31 -22.45
C TYR A 75 2.69 19.19 -21.22
N ARG A 76 3.77 19.12 -20.44
CA ARG A 76 4.00 19.96 -19.25
C ARG A 76 4.24 21.42 -19.61
N SER A 77 4.89 21.70 -20.74
CA SER A 77 5.19 23.06 -21.22
C SER A 77 3.96 23.77 -21.79
N ARG A 78 2.88 23.09 -22.08
CA ARG A 78 1.62 23.71 -22.50
C ARG A 78 1.00 24.46 -21.33
N ASN A 79 0.50 25.69 -21.59
CA ASN A 79 -0.26 26.48 -20.63
C ASN A 79 -1.62 25.81 -20.33
N LEU A 80 -1.60 24.71 -19.63
CA LEU A 80 -2.80 23.99 -19.22
C LEU A 80 -3.32 24.60 -17.91
N PRO A 81 -4.62 24.90 -17.81
CA PRO A 81 -5.18 25.67 -16.72
C PRO A 81 -5.08 24.99 -15.35
N THR A 82 -4.91 23.67 -15.29
CA THR A 82 -4.79 22.94 -14.02
C THR A 82 -3.89 21.70 -14.13
N ARG A 83 -3.22 21.34 -13.02
CA ARG A 83 -2.53 20.03 -12.87
C ARG A 83 -3.45 18.84 -13.14
N ARG A 84 -4.74 19.00 -12.94
CA ARG A 84 -5.75 17.98 -13.16
C ARG A 84 -5.94 17.64 -14.62
N GLU A 85 -6.08 18.65 -15.48
CA GLU A 85 -6.23 18.47 -16.93
C GLU A 85 -4.98 17.85 -17.54
N LEU A 86 -3.80 18.31 -17.08
CA LEU A 86 -2.53 17.72 -17.48
C LEU A 86 -2.46 16.22 -17.13
N ARG A 87 -2.82 15.81 -15.92
CA ARG A 87 -2.85 14.40 -15.52
C ARG A 87 -3.79 13.57 -16.39
N ASN A 88 -4.98 14.07 -16.69
CA ASN A 88 -5.95 13.37 -17.52
C ASN A 88 -5.42 13.15 -18.94
N ILE A 89 -4.75 14.16 -19.53
CA ILE A 89 -4.13 14.06 -20.84
C ILE A 89 -3.00 13.01 -20.80
N ILE A 90 -2.09 13.11 -19.85
CA ILE A 90 -0.97 12.16 -19.69
C ILE A 90 -1.50 10.74 -19.56
N TRP A 91 -2.53 10.52 -18.73
CA TRP A 91 -3.10 9.19 -18.53
C TRP A 91 -3.73 8.62 -19.80
N ASN A 92 -4.52 9.43 -20.53
CA ASN A 92 -5.14 8.99 -21.79
C ASN A 92 -4.10 8.67 -22.86
N VAL A 93 -3.07 9.48 -23.00
CA VAL A 93 -1.98 9.25 -23.98
C VAL A 93 -1.18 8.00 -23.58
N SER A 94 -0.82 7.86 -22.31
CA SER A 94 -0.13 6.66 -21.82
C SER A 94 -0.94 5.39 -22.09
N THR A 95 -2.24 5.40 -21.78
CA THR A 95 -3.13 4.26 -22.06
C THR A 95 -3.17 3.92 -23.55
N ALA A 96 -3.31 4.92 -24.41
CA ALA A 96 -3.32 4.72 -25.87
C ALA A 96 -2.00 4.13 -26.38
N ASN A 97 -0.86 4.64 -25.88
CA ASN A 97 0.46 4.19 -26.31
C ASN A 97 0.74 2.72 -25.95
N VAL A 98 0.29 2.27 -24.78
CA VAL A 98 0.55 0.90 -24.29
C VAL A 98 -0.48 -0.12 -24.74
N LEU A 99 -1.68 0.31 -25.15
CA LEU A 99 -2.78 -0.58 -25.47
C LEU A 99 -2.41 -1.59 -26.57
N LYS A 100 -1.86 -1.11 -27.70
CA LYS A 100 -1.50 -1.98 -28.80
C LYS A 100 -0.42 -3.02 -28.41
N PRO A 101 0.74 -2.65 -27.85
CA PRO A 101 1.75 -3.65 -27.50
C PRO A 101 1.26 -4.63 -26.43
N ILE A 102 0.42 -4.21 -25.49
CA ILE A 102 -0.17 -5.15 -24.52
C ILE A 102 -1.13 -6.12 -25.22
N LEU A 103 -1.96 -5.63 -26.13
CA LEU A 103 -2.85 -6.49 -26.92
C LEU A 103 -2.06 -7.48 -27.78
N ASP A 104 -1.00 -7.04 -28.45
CA ASP A 104 -0.16 -7.92 -29.29
C ASP A 104 0.42 -9.08 -28.43
N ILE A 105 0.91 -8.79 -27.22
CA ILE A 105 1.41 -9.79 -26.28
C ILE A 105 0.26 -10.71 -25.79
N ALA A 106 -0.86 -10.11 -25.39
CA ALA A 106 -1.99 -10.86 -24.85
C ALA A 106 -2.64 -11.78 -25.90
N LEU A 107 -2.68 -11.37 -27.16
CA LEU A 107 -3.18 -12.20 -28.26
C LEU A 107 -2.27 -13.38 -28.57
N ALA A 108 -0.96 -13.24 -28.34
CA ALA A 108 0.04 -14.28 -28.58
C ALA A 108 0.16 -15.30 -27.44
N LYS A 109 -0.49 -15.08 -26.31
CA LYS A 109 -0.43 -15.95 -25.11
C LYS A 109 -1.82 -16.38 -24.66
N ASP A 110 -1.89 -17.51 -23.99
CA ASP A 110 -3.14 -18.01 -23.39
C ASP A 110 -3.14 -17.70 -21.88
N TYR A 111 -3.91 -16.68 -21.51
CA TYR A 111 -4.16 -16.32 -20.12
C TYR A 111 -5.48 -16.91 -19.64
N ASP A 112 -5.51 -17.37 -18.40
CA ASP A 112 -6.73 -17.85 -17.74
C ASP A 112 -7.53 -16.71 -17.11
N VAL A 113 -6.82 -15.68 -16.59
CA VAL A 113 -7.43 -14.56 -15.86
C VAL A 113 -6.62 -13.28 -16.03
N ILE A 114 -7.34 -12.15 -16.06
CA ILE A 114 -6.75 -10.80 -15.96
C ILE A 114 -6.96 -10.30 -14.54
N HIS A 115 -5.90 -9.90 -13.85
CA HIS A 115 -5.99 -9.30 -12.52
C HIS A 115 -5.60 -7.83 -12.55
N THR A 116 -6.54 -6.95 -12.19
CA THR A 116 -6.34 -5.51 -12.10
C THR A 116 -6.25 -5.07 -10.64
N HIS A 117 -5.49 -4.00 -10.39
CA HIS A 117 -5.38 -3.38 -9.07
C HIS A 117 -5.96 -1.97 -9.13
N ASP A 118 -7.08 -1.75 -8.45
CA ASP A 118 -7.91 -0.54 -8.56
C ASP A 118 -8.36 -0.29 -10.03
N TYR A 119 -8.48 0.99 -10.40
CA TYR A 119 -8.92 1.41 -11.74
C TYR A 119 -7.79 1.54 -12.75
N PHE A 120 -6.55 1.35 -12.31
CA PHE A 120 -5.40 1.47 -13.20
C PHE A 120 -5.45 0.37 -14.26
N ASN A 121 -5.35 0.80 -15.53
CA ASN A 121 -5.34 -0.11 -16.68
C ASN A 121 -6.65 -0.90 -16.91
N VAL A 122 -7.77 -0.53 -16.29
CA VAL A 122 -9.07 -1.19 -16.53
C VAL A 122 -9.47 -1.18 -18.01
N ILE A 123 -9.18 -0.09 -18.74
CA ILE A 123 -9.46 0.01 -20.19
C ILE A 123 -8.66 -1.02 -20.97
N VAL A 124 -7.40 -1.26 -20.58
CA VAL A 124 -6.54 -2.28 -21.17
C VAL A 124 -7.11 -3.68 -20.91
N ALA A 125 -7.53 -3.94 -19.65
CA ALA A 125 -8.15 -5.20 -19.26
C ALA A 125 -9.41 -5.49 -20.09
N GLU A 126 -10.27 -4.49 -20.26
CA GLU A 126 -11.48 -4.60 -21.08
C GLU A 126 -11.19 -4.87 -22.55
N ALA A 127 -10.18 -4.24 -23.12
CA ALA A 127 -9.80 -4.49 -24.51
C ALA A 127 -9.28 -5.93 -24.69
N VAL A 128 -8.47 -6.44 -23.75
CA VAL A 128 -8.01 -7.84 -23.78
C VAL A 128 -9.18 -8.81 -23.58
N ARG A 129 -10.10 -8.52 -22.65
CA ARG A 129 -11.30 -9.31 -22.45
C ARG A 129 -12.17 -9.37 -23.71
N ALA A 130 -12.40 -8.25 -24.37
CA ALA A 130 -13.17 -8.18 -25.60
C ALA A 130 -12.54 -9.01 -26.72
N ALA A 131 -11.22 -9.09 -26.78
CA ALA A 131 -10.50 -9.84 -27.80
C ALA A 131 -10.40 -11.35 -27.51
N LYS A 132 -10.32 -11.76 -26.24
CA LYS A 132 -10.03 -13.15 -25.84
C LYS A 132 -11.11 -13.81 -24.96
N GLY A 133 -12.07 -13.05 -24.45
CA GLY A 133 -13.09 -13.55 -23.52
C GLY A 133 -12.54 -13.96 -22.15
N ILE A 134 -11.41 -13.41 -21.71
CA ILE A 134 -10.76 -13.75 -20.44
C ILE A 134 -11.45 -13.03 -19.29
N PRO A 135 -11.76 -13.68 -18.15
CA PRO A 135 -12.39 -13.04 -17.00
C PRO A 135 -11.44 -12.04 -16.32
N ILE A 136 -12.03 -10.98 -15.76
CA ILE A 136 -11.33 -9.94 -15.01
C ILE A 136 -11.61 -10.11 -13.52
N VAL A 137 -10.56 -10.17 -12.71
CA VAL A 137 -10.61 -10.04 -11.25
C VAL A 137 -10.02 -8.68 -10.88
N ASN A 138 -10.70 -7.90 -10.06
CA ASN A 138 -10.21 -6.61 -9.61
C ASN A 138 -9.97 -6.61 -8.10
N THR A 139 -8.78 -6.17 -7.67
CA THR A 139 -8.51 -5.88 -6.26
C THR A 139 -8.60 -4.38 -5.99
N ALA A 140 -9.58 -3.99 -5.19
CA ALA A 140 -9.75 -2.62 -4.73
C ALA A 140 -8.85 -2.33 -3.52
N HIS A 141 -8.03 -1.28 -3.62
CA HIS A 141 -7.08 -0.87 -2.58
C HIS A 141 -7.48 0.40 -1.84
N ALA A 142 -8.43 1.17 -2.38
CA ALA A 142 -8.94 2.38 -1.76
C ALA A 142 -10.33 2.75 -2.27
N HIS A 143 -11.15 3.40 -1.44
CA HIS A 143 -12.46 3.93 -1.87
C HIS A 143 -12.33 5.25 -2.65
N GLY A 144 -11.39 6.09 -2.32
CA GLY A 144 -11.08 7.29 -3.12
C GLY A 144 -11.89 8.54 -2.83
N THR A 145 -12.25 8.75 -1.58
CA THR A 145 -12.96 9.96 -1.11
C THR A 145 -12.15 11.26 -1.23
N GLY A 146 -10.84 11.20 -1.47
CA GLY A 146 -9.93 12.35 -1.53
C GLY A 146 -9.43 12.73 -2.93
N GLY A 147 -10.00 12.18 -4.01
CA GLY A 147 -9.49 12.35 -5.36
C GLY A 147 -10.41 13.14 -6.30
N LEU A 148 -9.96 13.26 -7.53
CA LEU A 148 -10.77 13.79 -8.62
C LEU A 148 -12.01 12.92 -8.85
N ARG A 149 -13.16 13.51 -9.18
CA ARG A 149 -14.39 12.80 -9.56
C ARG A 149 -14.12 11.70 -10.60
N LEU A 150 -13.20 11.92 -11.52
CA LEU A 150 -12.79 10.93 -12.52
C LEU A 150 -12.23 9.66 -11.88
N HIS A 151 -11.36 9.76 -10.88
CA HIS A 151 -10.79 8.59 -10.20
C HIS A 151 -11.86 7.78 -9.47
N TYR A 152 -12.83 8.44 -8.88
CA TYR A 152 -14.00 7.79 -8.31
C TYR A 152 -14.77 6.99 -9.36
N HIS A 153 -15.13 7.62 -10.49
CA HIS A 153 -15.87 6.94 -11.57
C HIS A 153 -15.07 5.79 -12.20
N LEU A 154 -13.75 5.93 -12.33
CA LEU A 154 -12.92 4.86 -12.89
C LEU A 154 -12.81 3.66 -11.94
N ARG A 155 -12.73 3.87 -10.62
CA ARG A 155 -12.77 2.78 -9.63
C ARG A 155 -14.11 2.08 -9.65
N HIS A 156 -15.18 2.85 -9.68
CA HIS A 156 -16.53 2.34 -9.80
C HIS A 156 -16.66 1.47 -11.07
N TYR A 157 -16.20 1.99 -12.19
CA TYR A 157 -16.18 1.26 -13.46
C TYR A 157 -15.32 -0.01 -13.37
N ALA A 158 -14.14 0.02 -12.74
CA ALA A 158 -13.31 -1.16 -12.57
C ALA A 158 -14.02 -2.27 -11.78
N CYS A 159 -14.73 -1.88 -10.71
CA CYS A 159 -15.54 -2.84 -9.95
C CYS A 159 -16.74 -3.37 -10.73
N LEU A 160 -17.39 -2.54 -11.55
CA LEU A 160 -18.50 -2.95 -12.41
C LEU A 160 -18.06 -3.87 -13.55
N SER A 161 -16.89 -3.64 -14.10
CA SER A 161 -16.32 -4.41 -15.19
C SER A 161 -15.84 -5.80 -14.77
N ALA A 162 -15.43 -5.97 -13.53
CA ALA A 162 -14.84 -7.22 -13.06
C ALA A 162 -15.89 -8.34 -12.91
N ASP A 163 -15.48 -9.57 -13.22
CA ASP A 163 -16.26 -10.79 -12.99
C ASP A 163 -16.23 -11.18 -11.50
N ALA A 164 -15.18 -10.78 -10.77
CA ALA A 164 -15.11 -10.84 -9.31
C ALA A 164 -14.31 -9.67 -8.75
N ASN A 165 -14.73 -9.21 -7.57
CA ASN A 165 -14.05 -8.13 -6.86
C ASN A 165 -13.46 -8.64 -5.54
N ILE A 166 -12.25 -8.22 -5.26
CA ILE A 166 -11.55 -8.39 -3.99
C ILE A 166 -11.41 -7.01 -3.34
N ALA A 167 -11.76 -6.90 -2.05
CA ALA A 167 -11.45 -5.71 -1.26
C ALA A 167 -10.37 -6.05 -0.23
N VAL A 168 -9.37 -5.17 -0.06
CA VAL A 168 -8.26 -5.44 0.86
C VAL A 168 -8.65 -5.38 2.34
N SER A 169 -9.84 -4.86 2.67
CA SER A 169 -10.37 -4.81 4.03
C SER A 169 -11.88 -4.95 4.04
N ARG A 170 -12.42 -5.37 5.20
CA ARG A 170 -13.87 -5.47 5.41
C ARG A 170 -14.52 -4.10 5.28
N HIS A 171 -13.92 -3.11 5.90
CA HIS A 171 -14.42 -1.74 5.82
C HIS A 171 -14.49 -1.23 4.38
N LEU A 172 -13.44 -1.47 3.57
CA LEU A 172 -13.47 -1.10 2.15
C LEU A 172 -14.57 -1.84 1.38
N ALA A 173 -14.78 -3.12 1.68
CA ALA A 173 -15.88 -3.89 1.08
C ALA A 173 -17.25 -3.29 1.46
N GLU A 174 -17.43 -2.90 2.71
CA GLU A 174 -18.65 -2.24 3.20
C GLU A 174 -18.86 -0.87 2.53
N GLU A 175 -17.83 -0.03 2.47
CA GLU A 175 -17.88 1.28 1.78
C GLU A 175 -18.25 1.13 0.30
N LEU A 176 -17.64 0.20 -0.41
CA LEU A 176 -17.94 -0.03 -1.83
C LEU A 176 -19.34 -0.62 -2.01
N SER A 177 -19.76 -1.52 -1.12
CA SER A 177 -21.11 -2.11 -1.17
C SER A 177 -22.22 -1.14 -0.79
N ALA A 178 -21.91 -0.01 -0.14
CA ALA A 178 -22.86 1.05 0.13
C ALA A 178 -23.24 1.83 -1.14
N GLU A 179 -22.45 1.74 -2.21
CA GLU A 179 -22.76 2.33 -3.50
C GLU A 179 -23.81 1.46 -4.23
N PRO A 180 -24.97 2.04 -4.63
CA PRO A 180 -26.11 1.27 -5.16
C PRO A 180 -25.75 0.35 -6.32
N ASP A 181 -24.90 0.79 -7.25
CA ASP A 181 -24.51 0.04 -8.45
C ASP A 181 -23.53 -1.10 -8.13
N LEU A 182 -22.79 -0.99 -7.01
CA LEU A 182 -21.80 -1.99 -6.58
C LEU A 182 -22.36 -2.98 -5.57
N ALA A 183 -23.47 -2.67 -4.91
CA ALA A 183 -24.09 -3.52 -3.89
C ALA A 183 -24.34 -4.97 -4.37
N ALA A 184 -24.77 -5.12 -5.63
CA ALA A 184 -25.04 -6.43 -6.23
C ALA A 184 -23.79 -7.18 -6.70
N ARG A 185 -22.61 -6.54 -6.75
CA ARG A 185 -21.37 -7.16 -7.25
C ARG A 185 -20.71 -8.09 -6.26
N GLY A 186 -20.86 -7.79 -4.97
CA GLY A 186 -20.18 -8.51 -3.90
C GLY A 186 -18.66 -8.30 -3.91
N PHE A 187 -18.08 -8.33 -2.71
CA PHE A 187 -16.63 -8.19 -2.54
C PHE A 187 -16.11 -9.31 -1.65
N GLU A 188 -15.13 -10.06 -2.14
CA GLU A 188 -14.40 -10.99 -1.27
C GLU A 188 -13.32 -10.23 -0.51
N VAL A 189 -13.30 -10.34 0.81
CA VAL A 189 -12.30 -9.64 1.63
C VAL A 189 -11.04 -10.46 1.70
N ILE A 190 -9.99 -10.03 0.99
CA ILE A 190 -8.66 -10.63 1.03
C ILE A 190 -7.66 -9.53 1.30
N GLY A 191 -7.09 -9.51 2.51
CA GLY A 191 -6.13 -8.49 2.94
C GLY A 191 -4.80 -8.55 2.19
N ASN A 192 -3.96 -7.55 2.44
CA ASN A 192 -2.60 -7.57 1.93
C ASN A 192 -1.75 -8.60 2.68
N GLY A 193 -0.85 -9.25 1.96
CA GLY A 193 0.13 -10.15 2.57
C GLY A 193 1.31 -9.38 3.16
N VAL A 194 1.98 -10.03 4.09
CA VAL A 194 3.26 -9.58 4.63
C VAL A 194 4.27 -10.71 4.62
N SER A 195 5.54 -10.35 4.48
CA SER A 195 6.65 -11.27 4.68
C SER A 195 7.32 -10.96 6.02
N ARG A 196 7.92 -11.95 6.62
CA ARG A 196 8.76 -11.82 7.81
C ARG A 196 10.23 -11.67 7.40
N SER A 197 10.99 -10.84 8.11
CA SER A 197 12.45 -10.85 7.98
C SER A 197 13.02 -12.11 8.62
N GLU A 198 14.07 -12.66 8.02
CA GLU A 198 14.78 -13.81 8.57
C GLU A 198 15.68 -13.42 9.75
N GLY A 199 16.04 -14.41 10.57
CA GLY A 199 16.94 -14.27 11.71
C GLY A 199 16.27 -13.77 13.00
N GLU A 200 17.04 -13.77 14.09
CA GLU A 200 16.57 -13.30 15.39
C GLU A 200 16.33 -11.79 15.38
N LYS A 201 15.29 -11.36 16.13
CA LYS A 201 15.02 -9.95 16.33
C LYS A 201 16.13 -9.35 17.20
N PRO A 202 16.78 -8.25 16.78
CA PRO A 202 17.76 -7.58 17.62
C PRO A 202 17.10 -7.06 18.90
N GLU A 203 17.90 -6.92 19.96
CA GLU A 203 17.43 -6.29 21.17
C GLU A 203 16.90 -4.88 20.85
N HIS A 204 15.75 -4.54 21.43
CA HIS A 204 15.09 -3.27 21.11
C HIS A 204 15.94 -2.08 21.55
N ALA A 205 16.17 -1.17 20.64
CA ALA A 205 16.50 0.20 21.00
C ALA A 205 15.28 0.85 21.71
N SER A 206 15.52 1.92 22.45
CA SER A 206 14.44 2.71 23.05
C SER A 206 13.64 3.54 22.01
N ASP A 207 13.84 3.30 20.73
CA ASP A 207 13.41 4.16 19.63
C ASP A 207 11.94 3.92 19.24
N ILE A 208 11.31 4.97 18.72
CA ILE A 208 9.96 4.95 18.14
C ILE A 208 10.09 5.09 16.62
N ALA A 209 9.37 4.30 15.86
CA ALA A 209 9.31 4.41 14.41
C ALA A 209 7.96 4.94 13.93
N PHE A 210 8.00 5.79 12.92
CA PHE A 210 6.92 6.11 12.00
C PHE A 210 7.42 5.75 10.59
N VAL A 211 6.60 5.07 9.81
CA VAL A 211 6.94 4.71 8.43
C VAL A 211 5.76 5.07 7.52
N GLY A 212 5.99 5.91 6.53
CA GLY A 212 4.98 6.32 5.58
C GLY A 212 5.25 7.67 4.94
N ARG A 213 4.36 8.08 4.03
CA ARG A 213 4.44 9.41 3.42
C ARG A 213 4.24 10.49 4.48
N LEU A 214 5.06 11.54 4.43
CA LEU A 214 4.92 12.69 5.34
C LEU A 214 3.83 13.64 4.81
N VAL A 215 2.57 13.20 4.97
CA VAL A 215 1.35 13.94 4.65
C VAL A 215 0.45 14.03 5.86
N GLU A 216 -0.40 15.04 5.90
CA GLU A 216 -1.28 15.31 7.04
C GLU A 216 -2.16 14.11 7.40
N SER A 217 -2.71 13.42 6.39
CA SER A 217 -3.58 12.25 6.59
C SER A 217 -2.90 11.06 7.28
N LYS A 218 -1.55 11.02 7.33
CA LYS A 218 -0.79 9.98 8.05
C LYS A 218 -0.51 10.33 9.51
N GLY A 219 -0.97 11.49 9.98
CA GLY A 219 -0.89 11.87 11.40
C GLY A 219 0.51 12.15 11.94
N CYS A 220 1.51 12.32 11.06
CA CYS A 220 2.91 12.53 11.45
C CYS A 220 3.09 13.75 12.37
N GLY A 221 2.31 14.82 12.19
CA GLY A 221 2.31 15.98 13.05
C GLY A 221 1.76 15.70 14.47
N ALA A 222 0.74 14.86 14.61
CA ALA A 222 0.22 14.46 15.91
C ALA A 222 1.26 13.63 16.70
N LEU A 223 1.94 12.72 16.01
CA LEU A 223 3.01 11.92 16.62
C LEU A 223 4.18 12.79 17.08
N LEU A 224 4.63 13.73 16.25
CA LEU A 224 5.74 14.62 16.60
C LEU A 224 5.38 15.50 17.82
N ARG A 225 4.15 16.00 17.90
CA ARG A 225 3.67 16.72 19.11
C ARG A 225 3.63 15.82 20.34
N ALA A 226 3.14 14.59 20.21
CA ALA A 226 3.13 13.63 21.32
C ALA A 226 4.56 13.33 21.83
N PHE A 227 5.50 13.16 20.90
CA PHE A 227 6.91 12.94 21.22
C PHE A 227 7.53 14.15 21.93
N ALA A 228 7.26 15.37 21.45
CA ALA A 228 7.73 16.61 22.09
C ALA A 228 7.24 16.74 23.54
N LEU A 229 5.96 16.49 23.79
CA LEU A 229 5.39 16.51 25.15
C LEU A 229 6.03 15.47 26.08
N LEU A 230 6.36 14.28 25.56
CA LEU A 230 7.04 13.23 26.33
C LEU A 230 8.50 13.59 26.63
N ALA A 231 9.20 14.12 25.64
CA ALA A 231 10.60 14.55 25.78
C ALA A 231 10.75 15.67 26.84
N ALA A 232 9.87 16.67 26.79
CA ALA A 232 9.87 17.81 27.72
C ALA A 232 9.56 17.41 29.16
N ARG A 233 8.76 16.37 29.40
CA ARG A 233 8.32 15.93 30.73
C ARG A 233 9.12 14.75 31.30
N GLY A 234 10.20 14.33 30.65
CA GLY A 234 11.01 13.17 31.07
C GLY A 234 10.27 11.83 31.00
N GLY A 235 9.26 11.72 30.14
CA GLY A 235 8.47 10.50 29.96
C GLY A 235 9.13 9.42 29.10
N LEU A 236 10.28 9.71 28.48
CA LEU A 236 11.06 8.80 27.66
C LEU A 236 12.53 8.81 28.09
N PRO A 237 13.28 7.71 27.87
CA PRO A 237 14.72 7.69 28.00
C PRO A 237 15.39 8.84 27.23
N SER A 238 16.49 9.36 27.75
CA SER A 238 17.20 10.50 27.14
C SER A 238 17.75 10.18 25.74
N ASP A 239 18.07 8.92 25.48
CA ASP A 239 18.56 8.36 24.22
C ASP A 239 17.44 7.94 23.25
N CYS A 240 16.17 7.96 23.68
CA CYS A 240 15.03 7.62 22.83
C CYS A 240 14.92 8.58 21.66
N ARG A 241 14.88 8.03 20.45
CA ARG A 241 14.72 8.77 19.18
C ARG A 241 13.41 8.43 18.51
N LEU A 242 12.91 9.37 17.74
CA LEU A 242 11.80 9.18 16.81
C LEU A 242 12.33 9.13 15.38
N PHE A 243 12.20 7.99 14.72
CA PHE A 243 12.52 7.82 13.31
C PHE A 243 11.29 8.11 12.46
N MET A 244 11.35 9.18 11.68
CA MET A 244 10.35 9.58 10.68
C MET A 244 10.81 9.06 9.31
N VAL A 245 10.43 7.83 9.00
CA VAL A 245 10.85 7.14 7.76
C VAL A 245 9.88 7.44 6.64
N GLY A 246 10.39 8.09 5.60
CA GLY A 246 9.63 8.50 4.42
C GLY A 246 9.81 9.96 4.08
N ASP A 247 9.10 10.39 3.04
CA ASP A 247 9.16 11.77 2.54
C ASP A 247 7.75 12.29 2.21
N GLY A 248 7.61 13.60 2.03
CA GLY A 248 6.35 14.23 1.67
C GLY A 248 6.31 15.73 1.95
N PRO A 249 5.22 16.39 1.53
CA PRO A 249 5.08 17.86 1.63
C PRO A 249 5.12 18.41 3.05
N GLU A 250 4.84 17.60 4.08
CA GLU A 250 4.90 18.04 5.49
C GLU A 250 6.33 18.04 6.06
N ARG A 251 7.34 17.49 5.34
CA ARG A 251 8.71 17.30 5.87
C ARG A 251 9.31 18.58 6.42
N GLU A 252 9.30 19.66 5.66
CA GLU A 252 9.91 20.93 6.07
C GLU A 252 9.22 21.52 7.30
N LYS A 253 7.90 21.44 7.36
CA LYS A 253 7.10 21.88 8.49
C LYS A 253 7.40 21.08 9.74
N LEU A 254 7.51 19.75 9.63
CA LEU A 254 7.86 18.85 10.75
C LEU A 254 9.30 19.11 11.24
N GLN A 255 10.26 19.31 10.33
CA GLN A 255 11.63 19.64 10.70
C GLN A 255 11.73 21.00 11.40
N ARG A 256 10.94 21.99 10.95
CA ARG A 256 10.87 23.30 11.63
C ARG A 256 10.34 23.15 13.06
N PHE A 257 9.24 22.43 13.23
CA PHE A 257 8.69 22.15 14.56
C PHE A 257 9.70 21.41 15.47
N ALA A 258 10.42 20.42 14.94
CA ALA A 258 11.44 19.72 15.71
C ALA A 258 12.57 20.66 16.19
N ARG A 259 12.98 21.65 15.38
CA ARG A 259 13.96 22.67 15.79
C ARG A 259 13.40 23.61 16.86
N GLU A 260 12.19 24.09 16.70
CA GLU A 260 11.50 24.96 17.67
C GLU A 260 11.40 24.29 19.04
N GLU A 261 11.14 22.99 19.07
CA GLU A 261 11.05 22.17 20.29
C GLU A 261 12.42 21.62 20.76
N LYS A 262 13.55 21.98 20.10
CA LYS A 262 14.91 21.52 20.42
C LYS A 262 15.07 19.98 20.38
N LEU A 263 14.46 19.36 19.39
CA LEU A 263 14.43 17.89 19.23
C LEU A 263 15.31 17.39 18.06
N GLU A 264 16.17 18.21 17.46
CA GLU A 264 16.97 17.86 16.28
C GLU A 264 17.87 16.64 16.51
N SER A 265 18.36 16.47 17.73
CA SER A 265 19.19 15.31 18.10
C SER A 265 18.37 14.05 18.36
N ARG A 266 17.06 14.16 18.51
CA ARG A 266 16.15 13.07 18.89
C ARG A 266 15.15 12.68 17.79
N VAL A 267 14.97 13.51 16.75
CA VAL A 267 14.07 13.22 15.63
C VAL A 267 14.87 13.05 14.36
N VAL A 268 14.83 11.85 13.78
CA VAL A 268 15.59 11.47 12.59
C VAL A 268 14.64 11.40 11.39
N PHE A 269 14.82 12.30 10.42
CA PHE A 269 14.09 12.28 9.15
C PHE A 269 14.95 11.55 8.09
N THR A 270 14.62 10.32 7.75
CA THR A 270 15.43 9.52 6.82
C THR A 270 15.24 9.90 5.35
N GLY A 271 14.13 10.53 5.01
CA GLY A 271 13.69 10.64 3.63
C GLY A 271 13.19 9.31 3.09
N HIS A 272 13.09 9.19 1.78
CA HIS A 272 12.70 7.95 1.12
C HIS A 272 13.80 6.89 1.30
N VAL A 273 13.41 5.70 1.74
CA VAL A 273 14.30 4.55 1.93
C VAL A 273 13.70 3.34 1.23
N SER A 274 14.51 2.31 1.01
CA SER A 274 14.01 1.03 0.50
C SER A 274 13.08 0.33 1.51
N ASN A 275 12.23 -0.58 1.02
CA ASN A 275 11.36 -1.37 1.91
C ASN A 275 12.19 -2.19 2.93
N ALA A 276 13.33 -2.74 2.52
CA ALA A 276 14.21 -3.48 3.41
C ALA A 276 14.77 -2.59 4.54
N GLU A 277 15.17 -1.37 4.26
CA GLU A 277 15.63 -0.39 5.26
C GLU A 277 14.49 0.02 6.18
N ALA A 278 13.29 0.31 5.66
CA ALA A 278 12.12 0.63 6.45
C ALA A 278 11.78 -0.51 7.44
N ARG A 279 11.78 -1.75 6.97
CA ARG A 279 11.56 -2.94 7.81
C ARG A 279 12.67 -3.11 8.84
N SER A 280 13.93 -2.85 8.49
CA SER A 280 15.04 -2.85 9.44
C SER A 280 14.85 -1.83 10.57
N VAL A 281 14.34 -0.63 10.26
CA VAL A 281 13.99 0.36 11.29
C VAL A 281 12.84 -0.14 12.17
N MET A 282 11.75 -0.65 11.58
CA MET A 282 10.63 -1.23 12.34
C MET A 282 11.11 -2.30 13.29
N ARG A 283 11.94 -3.25 12.81
CA ARG A 283 12.43 -4.40 13.57
C ARG A 283 13.27 -4.00 14.80
N ARG A 284 14.02 -2.92 14.70
CA ARG A 284 14.85 -2.39 15.81
C ARG A 284 14.07 -1.48 16.76
N ALA A 285 13.00 -0.87 16.29
CA ALA A 285 12.20 0.03 17.10
C ALA A 285 11.52 -0.70 18.27
N ARG A 286 11.40 -0.02 19.40
CA ARG A 286 10.60 -0.46 20.55
C ARG A 286 9.13 -0.54 20.20
N LEU A 287 8.64 0.45 19.44
CA LEU A 287 7.28 0.49 18.94
C LEU A 287 7.21 1.23 17.60
N LEU A 288 6.19 0.89 16.81
CA LEU A 288 5.76 1.66 15.64
C LEU A 288 4.51 2.47 16.01
N ALA A 289 4.48 3.74 15.61
CA ALA A 289 3.29 4.57 15.67
C ALA A 289 2.75 4.85 14.26
N ALA A 290 1.50 4.49 14.01
CA ALA A 290 0.78 4.67 12.74
C ALA A 290 -0.52 5.47 12.96
N PRO A 291 -0.45 6.78 13.29
CA PRO A 291 -1.59 7.60 13.68
C PRO A 291 -2.38 8.16 12.48
N SER A 292 -2.59 7.37 11.46
CA SER A 292 -3.28 7.79 10.23
C SER A 292 -4.75 8.16 10.50
N ARG A 293 -5.24 9.23 9.85
CA ARG A 293 -6.67 9.59 9.87
C ARG A 293 -7.53 8.60 9.09
N HIS A 294 -6.99 8.11 8.00
CA HIS A 294 -7.65 7.15 7.11
C HIS A 294 -6.66 6.12 6.61
N GLU A 295 -7.07 4.87 6.64
CA GLU A 295 -6.34 3.74 6.07
C GLU A 295 -7.31 2.78 5.38
N ALA A 296 -6.96 2.36 4.19
CA ALA A 296 -7.73 1.32 3.51
C ALA A 296 -7.47 -0.07 4.12
N PHE A 297 -6.24 -0.33 4.56
CA PHE A 297 -5.85 -1.58 5.19
C PHE A 297 -4.88 -1.39 6.37
N GLY A 298 -3.86 -0.55 6.21
CA GLY A 298 -2.86 -0.32 7.26
C GLY A 298 -1.66 -1.26 7.19
N LEU A 299 -1.16 -1.51 5.96
CA LEU A 299 -0.04 -2.43 5.69
C LEU A 299 1.16 -2.18 6.60
N VAL A 300 1.50 -0.92 6.87
CA VAL A 300 2.65 -0.54 7.72
C VAL A 300 2.55 -1.11 9.14
N ALA A 301 1.35 -1.14 9.73
CA ALA A 301 1.13 -1.73 11.05
C ALA A 301 1.31 -3.25 11.00
N LEU A 302 0.79 -3.89 9.97
CA LEU A 302 0.92 -5.32 9.78
C LEU A 302 2.39 -5.74 9.51
N GLU A 303 3.13 -4.94 8.74
CA GLU A 303 4.57 -5.12 8.53
C GLU A 303 5.35 -5.03 9.84
N ALA A 304 5.06 -4.03 10.68
CA ALA A 304 5.70 -3.90 11.98
C ALA A 304 5.37 -5.09 12.93
N MET A 305 4.11 -5.54 12.91
CA MET A 305 3.71 -6.75 13.65
C MET A 305 4.45 -7.99 13.14
N ALA A 306 4.65 -8.14 11.83
CA ALA A 306 5.41 -9.23 11.23
C ALA A 306 6.89 -9.19 11.62
N GLU A 307 7.44 -8.01 11.88
CA GLU A 307 8.78 -7.82 12.45
C GLU A 307 8.82 -8.00 13.99
N GLY A 308 7.68 -8.32 14.61
CA GLY A 308 7.54 -8.49 16.05
C GLY A 308 7.60 -7.17 16.82
N THR A 309 7.24 -6.06 16.21
CA THR A 309 7.27 -4.73 16.84
C THR A 309 5.89 -4.36 17.34
N CYS A 310 5.83 -3.83 18.58
CA CYS A 310 4.58 -3.35 19.16
C CYS A 310 4.03 -2.17 18.35
N VAL A 311 2.72 -2.13 18.14
CA VAL A 311 2.09 -1.12 17.29
C VAL A 311 1.09 -0.28 18.09
N ILE A 312 1.18 1.04 17.91
CA ILE A 312 0.13 1.99 18.26
C ILE A 312 -0.42 2.54 16.95
N ALA A 313 -1.71 2.36 16.69
CA ALA A 313 -2.36 2.88 15.49
C ALA A 313 -3.60 3.70 15.85
N SER A 314 -4.11 4.46 14.90
CA SER A 314 -5.40 5.12 15.07
C SER A 314 -6.55 4.11 15.01
N ASN A 315 -7.59 4.36 15.80
CA ASN A 315 -8.86 3.61 15.72
C ASN A 315 -9.61 4.03 14.45
N THR A 316 -9.09 3.62 13.30
CA THR A 316 -9.65 3.88 11.97
C THR A 316 -9.82 2.58 11.21
N SER A 317 -10.67 2.62 10.22
CA SER A 317 -11.22 1.51 9.48
C SER A 317 -10.23 0.42 9.05
N GLY A 318 -9.14 0.75 8.39
CA GLY A 318 -8.20 -0.25 7.88
C GLY A 318 -7.46 -1.01 8.97
N PHE A 319 -7.09 -0.33 10.07
CA PHE A 319 -6.41 -0.99 11.18
C PHE A 319 -7.33 -1.91 11.98
N THR A 320 -8.59 -1.52 12.18
CA THR A 320 -9.55 -2.29 12.99
C THR A 320 -9.96 -3.63 12.37
N ASP A 321 -9.62 -3.87 11.11
CA ASP A 321 -9.83 -5.17 10.46
C ASP A 321 -8.97 -6.28 11.08
N PHE A 322 -7.79 -5.94 11.59
CA PHE A 322 -6.85 -6.89 12.17
C PHE A 322 -6.30 -6.49 13.55
N MET A 323 -6.42 -5.23 13.95
CA MET A 323 -6.03 -4.76 15.28
C MET A 323 -7.23 -4.69 16.22
N LYS A 324 -6.99 -5.09 17.46
CA LYS A 324 -7.91 -4.95 18.59
C LYS A 324 -7.18 -4.30 19.74
N ASP A 325 -7.78 -3.22 20.27
CA ASP A 325 -7.17 -2.45 21.34
C ASP A 325 -6.87 -3.31 22.57
N GLY A 326 -5.65 -3.19 23.08
CA GLY A 326 -5.17 -3.93 24.24
C GLY A 326 -4.97 -5.45 24.03
N GLU A 327 -5.31 -5.99 22.83
CA GLU A 327 -5.07 -7.40 22.54
C GLU A 327 -3.76 -7.62 21.74
N ASN A 328 -3.62 -6.99 20.58
CA ASN A 328 -2.49 -7.17 19.66
C ASN A 328 -1.81 -5.86 19.23
N GLY A 329 -2.17 -4.76 19.87
CA GLY A 329 -1.65 -3.41 19.74
C GLY A 329 -2.48 -2.44 20.56
N LEU A 330 -2.18 -1.16 20.49
CA LEU A 330 -3.03 -0.12 21.07
C LEU A 330 -3.66 0.72 19.98
N LEU A 331 -4.94 1.05 20.15
CA LEU A 331 -5.69 1.94 19.28
C LEU A 331 -5.96 3.27 19.99
N VAL A 332 -5.75 4.38 19.28
CA VAL A 332 -5.95 5.74 19.77
C VAL A 332 -6.87 6.51 18.82
N ALA A 333 -7.52 7.55 19.31
CA ALA A 333 -8.32 8.43 18.45
C ALA A 333 -7.42 9.09 17.39
N PRO A 334 -7.88 9.19 16.14
CA PRO A 334 -7.18 9.94 15.09
C PRO A 334 -6.87 11.37 15.54
N ASP A 335 -5.70 11.89 15.14
CA ASP A 335 -5.22 13.25 15.46
C ASP A 335 -5.03 13.56 16.97
N SER A 336 -5.25 12.62 17.87
CA SER A 336 -5.09 12.81 19.30
C SER A 336 -3.63 12.65 19.72
N ALA A 337 -2.88 13.76 19.76
CA ALA A 337 -1.52 13.77 20.30
C ALA A 337 -1.50 13.36 21.77
N GLU A 338 -2.54 13.66 22.56
CA GLU A 338 -2.62 13.30 23.97
C GLU A 338 -2.83 11.79 24.17
N GLU A 339 -3.70 11.14 23.40
CA GLU A 339 -3.86 9.69 23.48
C GLU A 339 -2.62 8.95 22.98
N LEU A 340 -2.00 9.44 21.88
CA LEU A 340 -0.69 8.93 21.43
C LEU A 340 0.35 9.02 22.52
N ARG A 341 0.45 10.18 23.19
CA ARG A 341 1.35 10.39 24.32
C ARG A 341 1.09 9.37 25.44
N GLY A 342 -0.18 9.19 25.81
CA GLY A 342 -0.60 8.23 26.83
C GLY A 342 -0.23 6.79 26.47
N ALA A 343 -0.52 6.38 25.25
CA ALA A 343 -0.22 5.03 24.75
C ALA A 343 1.29 4.76 24.68
N ILE A 344 2.07 5.71 24.16
CA ILE A 344 3.53 5.61 24.15
C ILE A 344 4.07 5.45 25.55
N LEU A 345 3.67 6.34 26.47
CA LEU A 345 4.12 6.32 27.88
C LEU A 345 3.76 5.00 28.56
N LYS A 346 2.57 4.47 28.32
CA LYS A 346 2.12 3.18 28.85
C LYS A 346 3.05 2.05 28.42
N LEU A 347 3.40 1.96 27.12
CA LEU A 347 4.29 0.92 26.60
C LEU A 347 5.76 1.09 26.98
N PHE A 348 6.18 2.29 27.34
CA PHE A 348 7.51 2.51 27.89
C PHE A 348 7.61 2.12 29.38
N LYS A 349 6.51 2.22 30.14
CA LYS A 349 6.45 1.88 31.57
C LYS A 349 6.12 0.42 31.85
N ASP A 350 5.41 -0.25 30.93
CA ASP A 350 4.93 -1.62 31.09
C ASP A 350 5.49 -2.54 30.00
N ASP A 351 6.67 -3.09 30.27
CA ASP A 351 7.34 -4.04 29.38
C ASP A 351 6.58 -5.36 29.23
N ALA A 352 5.85 -5.81 30.25
CA ALA A 352 5.09 -7.04 30.20
C ALA A 352 3.92 -6.90 29.23
N LEU A 353 3.19 -5.79 29.31
CA LEU A 353 2.14 -5.46 28.35
C LEU A 353 2.72 -5.37 26.93
N ARG A 354 3.80 -4.61 26.73
CA ARG A 354 4.43 -4.43 25.43
C ARG A 354 4.79 -5.77 24.79
N ARG A 355 5.48 -6.65 25.51
CA ARG A 355 5.86 -7.98 25.02
C ARG A 355 4.64 -8.86 24.69
N THR A 356 3.58 -8.73 25.47
CA THR A 356 2.32 -9.45 25.22
C THR A 356 1.70 -8.99 23.90
N LEU A 357 1.64 -7.68 23.68
CA LEU A 357 1.11 -7.09 22.44
C LEU A 357 1.99 -7.43 21.20
N GLU A 358 3.31 -7.42 21.37
CA GLU A 358 4.24 -7.86 20.30
C GLU A 358 3.99 -9.29 19.88
N LYS A 359 3.89 -10.21 20.84
CA LYS A 359 3.62 -11.63 20.55
C LYS A 359 2.28 -11.82 19.82
N LYS A 360 1.21 -11.21 20.33
CA LYS A 360 -0.12 -11.32 19.72
C LYS A 360 -0.21 -10.57 18.37
N GLY A 361 0.50 -9.45 18.22
CA GLY A 361 0.63 -8.78 16.94
C GLY A 361 1.32 -9.66 15.92
N PHE A 362 2.41 -10.32 16.29
CA PHE A 362 3.10 -11.27 15.44
C PHE A 362 2.22 -12.47 15.04
N GLU A 363 1.46 -13.05 15.98
CA GLU A 363 0.49 -14.10 15.70
C GLU A 363 -0.60 -13.61 14.72
N THR A 364 -1.02 -12.35 14.84
CA THR A 364 -1.97 -11.72 13.91
C THR A 364 -1.37 -11.61 12.52
N ALA A 365 -0.16 -11.05 12.39
CA ALA A 365 0.51 -10.90 11.10
C ALA A 365 0.76 -12.24 10.39
N SER A 366 0.99 -13.31 11.15
CA SER A 366 1.19 -14.66 10.58
C SER A 366 -0.03 -15.20 9.82
N ARG A 367 -1.23 -14.67 10.07
CA ARG A 367 -2.46 -15.01 9.32
C ARG A 367 -2.54 -14.31 7.96
N TYR A 368 -1.67 -13.33 7.73
CA TYR A 368 -1.57 -12.56 6.49
C TYR A 368 -0.31 -12.93 5.70
N ASP A 369 0.15 -14.18 5.83
CA ASP A 369 1.24 -14.70 5.01
C ASP A 369 0.87 -14.70 3.53
N TRP A 370 1.82 -14.32 2.68
CA TRP A 370 1.60 -14.21 1.24
C TRP A 370 1.12 -15.52 0.59
N LYS A 371 1.53 -16.67 1.11
CA LYS A 371 1.08 -17.97 0.58
C LYS A 371 -0.42 -18.17 0.82
N GLU A 372 -0.93 -17.75 1.98
CA GLU A 372 -2.36 -17.82 2.27
C GLU A 372 -3.16 -16.81 1.44
N ILE A 373 -2.66 -15.57 1.31
CA ILE A 373 -3.27 -14.54 0.45
C ILE A 373 -3.35 -15.03 -1.01
N ALA A 374 -2.26 -15.59 -1.53
CA ALA A 374 -2.22 -16.13 -2.89
C ALA A 374 -3.19 -17.32 -3.07
N ARG A 375 -3.29 -18.22 -2.09
CA ARG A 375 -4.21 -19.36 -2.14
C ARG A 375 -5.68 -18.89 -2.20
N ARG A 376 -6.04 -17.90 -1.39
CA ARG A 376 -7.37 -17.30 -1.41
C ARG A 376 -7.67 -16.58 -2.72
N THR A 377 -6.69 -15.83 -3.23
CA THR A 377 -6.80 -15.16 -4.53
C THR A 377 -6.93 -16.16 -5.68
N MET A 378 -6.16 -17.26 -5.65
CA MET A 378 -6.25 -18.35 -6.61
C MET A 378 -7.65 -18.97 -6.64
N ALA A 379 -8.28 -19.17 -5.48
CA ALA A 379 -9.65 -19.70 -5.39
C ALA A 379 -10.68 -18.73 -6.04
N VAL A 380 -10.44 -17.40 -6.01
CA VAL A 380 -11.26 -16.45 -6.77
C VAL A 380 -11.08 -16.65 -8.27
N TYR A 381 -9.83 -16.80 -8.74
CA TYR A 381 -9.56 -17.05 -10.15
C TYR A 381 -10.24 -18.34 -10.65
N GLU A 382 -10.11 -19.43 -9.90
CA GLU A 382 -10.71 -20.72 -10.24
C GLU A 382 -12.24 -20.63 -10.38
N ARG A 383 -12.91 -19.90 -9.48
CA ARG A 383 -14.36 -19.65 -9.60
C ARG A 383 -14.74 -18.82 -10.82
N CYS A 384 -13.92 -17.89 -11.25
CA CYS A 384 -14.17 -17.08 -12.45
C CYS A 384 -13.96 -17.89 -13.72
N THR A 385 -12.94 -18.74 -13.75
CA THR A 385 -12.62 -19.59 -14.92
C THR A 385 -13.58 -20.78 -15.08
N ALA A 386 -14.11 -21.33 -13.98
CA ALA A 386 -15.06 -22.43 -14.00
C ALA A 386 -16.47 -22.04 -14.51
N LYS A 387 -16.78 -20.76 -14.61
CA LYS A 387 -18.07 -20.24 -15.14
C LYS A 387 -18.11 -20.13 -16.67
N LYS A 388 -17.00 -20.45 -17.34
CA LYS A 388 -16.91 -20.57 -18.81
C LYS A 388 -17.26 -22.01 -19.24
#